data_63d932cc66dc82cd758296b622574040
#
_entry.id   63d932cc66dc82cd758296b622574040
#
_cell.length_a   1.000
_cell.length_b   1.000
_cell.length_c   1.000
_cell.angle_alpha   90.00
_cell.angle_beta   90.00
_cell.angle_gamma   90.00
#
_symmetry.space_group_name_H-M   'P 1'
#
loop_
_entity.id
_entity.type
_entity.pdbx_description
1 polymer ?
#
loop_
_entity_poly.entity_id
_entity_poly.type
_entity_poly.pdbx_seq_one_letter_code
_entity_poly.pdbx_strand_id
1 'polypeptide(L)'
;HQLTAAQSIEIQPHAARVGERWFTDIPMAQAVDVLAALCQRQSAAQALPVRQAALSHETHEGALTQDNFWQTLQTFIRPGDIILADQGTAAFGASALRLPAEVNFIVQPLWGSIGFTLAAAFGAQTACPDRRVIVLTGDGAAQLTIQEMGSMLRDNQHPVILVLNNEGYTVERAIHGATQRYNDIALWNWTQIPHALSQNAQAECWRVSETVQLAEPVYGGSGCARH
;
A
#
# COMPACT_ATOMS: atom_id res chain seq x y z
N HIS A 1 -18.37 6.69 5.76
CA HIS A 1 -18.65 6.93 7.18
C HIS A 1 -19.51 8.18 7.32
N GLN A 2 -20.72 8.03 7.87
CA GLN A 2 -21.58 9.18 8.18
C GLN A 2 -21.30 9.55 9.65
N LEU A 3 -20.34 10.45 9.84
CA LEU A 3 -20.15 11.08 11.13
C LEU A 3 -21.21 12.20 11.28
N THR A 4 -21.99 12.15 12.33
CA THR A 4 -22.89 13.25 12.64
C THR A 4 -22.11 14.39 13.30
N ALA A 5 -22.55 15.63 13.12
CA ALA A 5 -21.90 16.78 13.74
C ALA A 5 -21.78 16.61 15.27
N ALA A 6 -22.80 16.06 15.91
CA ALA A 6 -22.82 15.82 17.36
C ALA A 6 -21.72 14.85 17.86
N GLN A 7 -21.18 14.01 16.98
CA GLN A 7 -20.15 13.00 17.30
C GLN A 7 -18.76 13.38 16.77
N SER A 8 -18.60 14.59 16.24
CA SER A 8 -17.37 14.99 15.58
C SER A 8 -16.79 16.27 16.17
N ILE A 9 -15.47 16.32 16.17
CA ILE A 9 -14.69 17.53 16.34
C ILE A 9 -13.96 17.77 15.04
N GLU A 10 -14.16 18.92 14.43
CA GLU A 10 -13.50 19.34 13.21
C GLU A 10 -12.47 20.41 13.56
N ILE A 11 -11.25 20.28 13.06
CA ILE A 11 -10.18 21.25 13.26
C ILE A 11 -9.74 21.76 11.91
N GLN A 12 -9.78 23.07 11.74
CA GLN A 12 -9.28 23.79 10.56
C GLN A 12 -8.11 24.68 10.97
N PRO A 13 -7.33 25.23 10.02
CA PRO A 13 -6.15 26.03 10.36
C PRO A 13 -6.38 27.16 11.36
N HIS A 14 -7.55 27.79 11.32
CA HIS A 14 -7.91 28.93 12.18
C HIS A 14 -9.29 28.82 12.83
N ALA A 15 -9.88 27.64 12.85
CA ALA A 15 -11.18 27.41 13.44
C ALA A 15 -11.31 25.97 13.94
N ALA A 16 -12.22 25.76 14.89
CA ALA A 16 -12.61 24.41 15.32
C ALA A 16 -14.13 24.34 15.46
N ARG A 17 -14.69 23.16 15.26
CA ARG A 17 -16.10 22.87 15.49
C ARG A 17 -16.23 21.70 16.47
N VAL A 18 -17.08 21.84 17.46
CA VAL A 18 -17.44 20.78 18.41
C VAL A 18 -18.96 20.62 18.34
N GLY A 19 -19.40 19.49 17.85
CA GLY A 19 -20.81 19.32 17.53
C GLY A 19 -21.27 20.34 16.51
N GLU A 20 -22.32 21.09 16.81
CA GLU A 20 -22.86 22.17 15.95
C GLU A 20 -22.20 23.53 16.21
N ARG A 21 -21.36 23.67 17.23
CA ARG A 21 -20.79 24.94 17.64
C ARG A 21 -19.43 25.19 17.00
N TRP A 22 -19.33 26.32 16.29
CA TRP A 22 -18.08 26.82 15.75
C TRP A 22 -17.36 27.77 16.73
N PHE A 23 -16.04 27.67 16.70
CA PHE A 23 -15.10 28.56 17.39
C PHE A 23 -14.16 29.11 16.33
N THR A 24 -14.22 30.41 16.09
CA THR A 24 -13.35 31.12 15.14
C THR A 24 -12.11 31.68 15.84
N ASP A 25 -11.10 31.99 15.05
CA ASP A 25 -9.82 32.58 15.52
C ASP A 25 -9.05 31.69 16.51
N ILE A 26 -9.24 30.38 16.40
CA ILE A 26 -8.48 29.39 17.16
C ILE A 26 -7.47 28.74 16.21
N PRO A 27 -6.16 28.95 16.40
CA PRO A 27 -5.14 28.23 15.64
C PRO A 27 -5.23 26.73 15.84
N MET A 28 -5.01 25.94 14.79
CA MET A 28 -5.04 24.48 14.84
C MET A 28 -4.16 23.92 15.97
N ALA A 29 -2.95 24.44 16.14
CA ALA A 29 -2.03 24.01 17.18
C ALA A 29 -2.68 24.11 18.58
N GLN A 30 -3.32 25.23 18.88
CA GLN A 30 -4.01 25.42 20.16
C GLN A 30 -5.18 24.44 20.35
N ALA A 31 -5.95 24.18 19.29
CA ALA A 31 -7.03 23.17 19.34
C ALA A 31 -6.49 21.78 19.62
N VAL A 32 -5.38 21.42 18.97
CA VAL A 32 -4.70 20.12 19.17
C VAL A 32 -4.16 19.99 20.60
N ASP A 33 -3.53 21.04 21.15
CA ASP A 33 -3.00 21.04 22.52
C ASP A 33 -4.12 20.84 23.57
N VAL A 34 -5.25 21.50 23.38
CA VAL A 34 -6.43 21.32 24.25
C VAL A 34 -6.96 19.88 24.17
N LEU A 35 -7.07 19.32 22.97
CA LEU A 35 -7.51 17.93 22.81
C LEU A 35 -6.52 16.94 23.44
N ALA A 36 -5.22 17.14 23.25
CA ALA A 36 -4.19 16.31 23.86
C ALA A 36 -4.28 16.33 25.39
N ALA A 37 -4.48 17.52 25.99
CA ALA A 37 -4.67 17.65 27.44
C ALA A 37 -5.96 16.96 27.94
N LEU A 38 -7.05 17.03 27.16
CA LEU A 38 -8.30 16.32 27.47
C LEU A 38 -8.12 14.80 27.41
N CYS A 39 -7.46 14.29 26.38
CA CYS A 39 -7.15 12.87 26.24
C CYS A 39 -6.30 12.35 27.40
N GLN A 40 -5.31 13.11 27.85
CA GLN A 40 -4.48 12.74 29.02
C GLN A 40 -5.30 12.66 30.32
N ARG A 41 -6.28 13.53 30.49
CA ARG A 41 -7.18 13.53 31.66
C ARG A 41 -8.15 12.35 31.64
N GLN A 42 -8.52 11.86 30.47
CA GLN A 42 -9.43 10.72 30.30
C GLN A 42 -8.72 9.38 30.24
N SER A 43 -7.49 9.30 30.72
CA SER A 43 -6.58 8.17 30.60
C SER A 43 -6.97 6.94 31.43
N ALA A 44 -8.24 6.60 31.47
CA ALA A 44 -8.69 5.22 31.57
C ALA A 44 -8.93 4.71 30.15
N ALA A 45 -7.87 4.55 29.41
CA ALA A 45 -7.94 4.01 28.07
C ALA A 45 -8.57 2.62 28.15
N GLN A 46 -9.86 2.55 27.91
CA GLN A 46 -10.44 1.32 27.38
C GLN A 46 -9.67 1.06 26.09
N ALA A 47 -8.76 0.09 26.12
CA ALA A 47 -8.10 -0.39 24.93
C ALA A 47 -9.23 -0.66 23.92
N LEU A 48 -9.25 0.07 22.82
CA LEU A 48 -10.19 -0.18 21.75
C LEU A 48 -10.08 -1.68 21.44
N PRO A 49 -11.20 -2.42 21.42
CA PRO A 49 -11.12 -3.83 21.10
C PRO A 49 -10.43 -3.95 19.76
N VAL A 50 -9.21 -4.46 19.78
CA VAL A 50 -8.51 -4.82 18.54
C VAL A 50 -9.41 -5.85 17.89
N ARG A 51 -10.12 -5.46 16.85
CA ARG A 51 -10.96 -6.35 16.07
C ARG A 51 -10.00 -7.36 15.45
N GLN A 52 -9.81 -8.47 16.15
CA GLN A 52 -9.14 -9.62 15.57
C GLN A 52 -10.09 -10.16 14.50
N ALA A 53 -9.91 -9.73 13.26
CA ALA A 53 -10.37 -10.56 12.17
C ALA A 53 -9.59 -11.86 12.32
N ALA A 54 -10.28 -12.95 12.57
CA ALA A 54 -9.68 -14.26 12.50
C ALA A 54 -9.09 -14.37 11.08
N LEU A 55 -7.77 -14.42 10.99
CA LEU A 55 -7.12 -14.84 9.76
C LEU A 55 -7.40 -16.32 9.70
N SER A 56 -8.40 -16.72 8.93
CA SER A 56 -8.56 -18.12 8.58
C SER A 56 -7.36 -18.47 7.72
N HIS A 57 -6.52 -19.35 8.22
CA HIS A 57 -5.43 -19.96 7.47
C HIS A 57 -5.96 -21.05 6.51
N GLU A 58 -7.15 -20.83 5.96
CA GLU A 58 -7.65 -21.69 4.92
C GLU A 58 -6.88 -21.41 3.65
N THR A 59 -6.06 -22.37 3.23
CA THR A 59 -5.46 -22.38 1.90
C THR A 59 -6.58 -22.54 0.89
N HIS A 60 -7.01 -21.44 0.30
CA HIS A 60 -8.01 -21.47 -0.75
C HIS A 60 -7.37 -22.01 -2.03
N GLU A 61 -7.83 -23.16 -2.51
CA GLU A 61 -7.48 -23.64 -3.84
C GLU A 61 -8.31 -22.88 -4.88
N GLY A 62 -7.73 -22.67 -6.07
CA GLY A 62 -8.38 -22.05 -7.21
C GLY A 62 -7.79 -20.71 -7.64
N ALA A 63 -8.54 -19.98 -8.45
CA ALA A 63 -8.11 -18.72 -9.03
C ALA A 63 -7.76 -17.68 -7.95
N LEU A 64 -6.71 -16.90 -8.20
CA LEU A 64 -6.29 -15.82 -7.33
C LEU A 64 -7.36 -14.73 -7.28
N THR A 65 -7.89 -14.47 -6.09
CA THR A 65 -8.84 -13.40 -5.81
C THR A 65 -8.17 -12.29 -5.01
N GLN A 66 -8.79 -11.11 -4.97
CA GLN A 66 -8.33 -10.01 -4.11
C GLN A 66 -8.27 -10.45 -2.64
N ASP A 67 -9.29 -11.13 -2.14
CA ASP A 67 -9.35 -11.57 -0.75
C ASP A 67 -8.21 -12.53 -0.41
N ASN A 68 -7.98 -13.55 -1.24
CA ASN A 68 -6.90 -14.52 -1.02
C ASN A 68 -5.52 -13.85 -1.11
N PHE A 69 -5.35 -12.91 -2.04
CA PHE A 69 -4.11 -12.14 -2.17
C PHE A 69 -3.81 -11.34 -0.89
N TRP A 70 -4.77 -10.56 -0.39
CA TRP A 70 -4.56 -9.74 0.79
C TRP A 70 -4.36 -10.55 2.07
N GLN A 71 -5.05 -11.69 2.20
CA GLN A 71 -4.85 -12.62 3.31
C GLN A 71 -3.44 -13.21 3.29
N THR A 72 -2.94 -13.64 2.14
CA THR A 72 -1.59 -14.17 1.99
C THR A 72 -0.55 -13.08 2.27
N LEU A 73 -0.73 -11.89 1.72
CA LEU A 73 0.17 -10.76 1.95
C LEU A 73 0.23 -10.37 3.42
N GLN A 74 -0.89 -10.45 4.15
CA GLN A 74 -0.91 -10.20 5.59
C GLN A 74 0.07 -11.07 6.37
N THR A 75 0.26 -12.32 5.96
CA THR A 75 1.20 -13.25 6.62
C THR A 75 2.64 -13.10 6.15
N PHE A 76 2.83 -12.48 4.98
CA PHE A 76 4.15 -12.24 4.40
C PHE A 76 4.89 -11.06 5.04
N ILE A 77 4.14 -10.05 5.49
CA ILE A 77 4.68 -8.82 6.06
C ILE A 77 5.35 -9.11 7.42
N ARG A 78 6.53 -8.55 7.63
CA ARG A 78 7.34 -8.73 8.83
C ARG A 78 7.58 -7.40 9.54
N PRO A 79 7.87 -7.40 10.85
CA PRO A 79 8.35 -6.20 11.53
C PRO A 79 9.56 -5.59 10.82
N GLY A 80 9.56 -4.27 10.71
CA GLY A 80 10.66 -3.55 10.08
C GLY A 80 10.56 -3.40 8.55
N ASP A 81 9.57 -3.98 7.88
CA ASP A 81 9.39 -3.80 6.42
C ASP A 81 9.05 -2.35 6.06
N ILE A 82 9.37 -1.98 4.83
CA ILE A 82 8.91 -0.74 4.21
C ILE A 82 7.94 -1.12 3.09
N ILE A 83 6.67 -0.75 3.25
CA ILE A 83 5.62 -1.06 2.30
C ILE A 83 5.22 0.20 1.57
N LEU A 84 5.25 0.14 0.24
CA LEU A 84 4.76 1.21 -0.60
C LEU A 84 3.56 0.70 -1.40
N ALA A 85 2.45 1.44 -1.35
CA ALA A 85 1.25 1.08 -2.10
C ALA A 85 0.86 2.21 -3.05
N ASP A 86 0.72 1.87 -4.33
CA ASP A 86 0.27 2.82 -5.35
C ASP A 86 -1.22 3.10 -5.24
N GLN A 87 -1.61 4.29 -5.60
CA GLN A 87 -3.02 4.67 -5.55
C GLN A 87 -3.86 3.77 -6.45
N GLY A 88 -5.06 3.44 -6.00
CA GLY A 88 -5.96 2.50 -6.63
C GLY A 88 -6.12 1.20 -5.85
N THR A 89 -6.31 0.08 -6.55
CA THR A 89 -6.53 -1.25 -5.94
C THR A 89 -5.47 -1.61 -4.90
N ALA A 90 -4.21 -1.28 -5.17
CA ALA A 90 -3.09 -1.55 -4.26
C ALA A 90 -3.23 -0.81 -2.92
N ALA A 91 -3.45 0.51 -2.94
CA ALA A 91 -3.61 1.29 -1.70
C ALA A 91 -4.88 0.93 -0.94
N PHE A 92 -5.99 0.73 -1.63
CA PHE A 92 -7.25 0.36 -0.99
C PHE A 92 -7.17 -1.00 -0.29
N GLY A 93 -6.61 -2.00 -0.95
CA GLY A 93 -6.42 -3.32 -0.35
C GLY A 93 -5.39 -3.28 0.80
N ALA A 94 -4.25 -2.62 0.59
CA ALA A 94 -3.23 -2.48 1.62
C ALA A 94 -3.70 -1.73 2.87
N SER A 95 -4.67 -0.82 2.74
CA SER A 95 -5.23 -0.08 3.88
C SER A 95 -5.98 -0.96 4.89
N ALA A 96 -6.38 -2.18 4.49
CA ALA A 96 -7.04 -3.14 5.35
C ALA A 96 -6.05 -4.04 6.12
N LEU A 97 -4.75 -4.02 5.75
CA LEU A 97 -3.72 -4.83 6.38
C LEU A 97 -3.43 -4.35 7.80
N ARG A 98 -3.14 -5.30 8.67
CA ARG A 98 -2.62 -5.05 10.03
C ARG A 98 -1.11 -5.10 9.98
N LEU A 99 -0.50 -3.95 10.09
CA LEU A 99 0.93 -3.84 9.98
C LEU A 99 1.60 -4.18 11.32
N PRO A 100 2.63 -5.05 11.30
CA PRO A 100 3.45 -5.30 12.49
C PRO A 100 4.17 -4.03 12.99
N ALA A 101 4.81 -4.15 14.14
CA ALA A 101 5.63 -3.07 14.66
C ALA A 101 6.78 -2.69 13.69
N GLU A 102 7.17 -1.41 13.72
CA GLU A 102 8.29 -0.85 12.96
C GLU A 102 8.12 -0.89 11.42
N VAL A 103 6.95 -1.27 10.92
CA VAL A 103 6.63 -1.15 9.50
C VAL A 103 6.42 0.31 9.13
N ASN A 104 7.08 0.76 8.07
CA ASN A 104 6.77 2.04 7.43
C ASN A 104 5.80 1.79 6.27
N PHE A 105 4.65 2.48 6.29
CA PHE A 105 3.67 2.42 5.21
C PHE A 105 3.65 3.75 4.46
N ILE A 106 4.00 3.71 3.18
CA ILE A 106 4.13 4.87 2.30
C ILE A 106 3.07 4.80 1.21
N VAL A 107 2.22 5.80 1.16
CA VAL A 107 1.16 5.94 0.17
C VAL A 107 0.95 7.42 -0.11
N GLN A 108 0.52 7.76 -1.32
CA GLN A 108 0.25 9.15 -1.71
C GLN A 108 -1.26 9.33 -2.00
N PRO A 109 -2.10 9.49 -0.95
CA PRO A 109 -3.55 9.53 -1.11
C PRO A 109 -4.07 10.91 -1.49
N LEU A 110 -3.34 11.99 -1.20
CA LEU A 110 -3.86 13.36 -1.30
C LEU A 110 -4.15 13.75 -2.74
N TRP A 111 -3.19 13.54 -3.64
CA TRP A 111 -3.35 13.81 -5.06
C TRP A 111 -3.81 12.58 -5.85
N GLY A 112 -3.74 11.39 -5.25
CA GLY A 112 -4.02 10.16 -5.95
C GLY A 112 -3.06 9.87 -7.11
N SER A 113 -1.83 10.38 -7.05
CA SER A 113 -0.84 10.22 -8.12
C SER A 113 -0.43 8.77 -8.26
N ILE A 114 -0.77 8.15 -9.38
CA ILE A 114 -0.31 6.81 -9.74
C ILE A 114 1.11 6.87 -10.32
N GLY A 115 1.87 5.78 -10.19
CA GLY A 115 3.27 5.70 -10.63
C GLY A 115 4.27 6.26 -9.62
N PHE A 116 3.82 6.74 -8.48
CA PHE A 116 4.70 7.25 -7.42
C PHE A 116 5.57 6.16 -6.79
N THR A 117 5.05 4.95 -6.64
CA THR A 117 5.63 3.93 -5.77
C THR A 117 6.93 3.34 -6.24
N LEU A 118 7.16 3.14 -7.55
CA LEU A 118 8.43 2.61 -8.05
C LEU A 118 9.57 3.58 -7.78
N ALA A 119 9.40 4.87 -8.09
CA ALA A 119 10.39 5.88 -7.79
C ALA A 119 10.62 6.04 -6.28
N ALA A 120 9.55 6.02 -5.48
CA ALA A 120 9.64 6.09 -4.03
C ALA A 120 10.32 4.85 -3.43
N ALA A 121 10.13 3.66 -4.01
CA ALA A 121 10.79 2.44 -3.58
C ALA A 121 12.30 2.48 -3.83
N PHE A 122 12.72 3.00 -4.98
CA PHE A 122 14.14 3.25 -5.25
C PHE A 122 14.75 4.14 -4.16
N GLY A 123 14.07 5.24 -3.81
CA GLY A 123 14.50 6.14 -2.74
C GLY A 123 14.50 5.48 -1.36
N ALA A 124 13.47 4.71 -1.04
CA ALA A 124 13.36 4.01 0.24
C ALA A 124 14.46 2.97 0.43
N GLN A 125 14.75 2.17 -0.61
CA GLN A 125 15.82 1.18 -0.57
C GLN A 125 17.21 1.84 -0.51
N THR A 126 17.39 2.99 -1.17
CA THR A 126 18.63 3.80 -1.06
C THR A 126 18.82 4.32 0.36
N ALA A 127 17.76 4.81 0.99
CA ALA A 127 17.85 5.36 2.35
C ALA A 127 17.98 4.28 3.43
N CYS A 128 17.44 3.09 3.18
CA CYS A 128 17.39 1.98 4.13
C CYS A 128 17.82 0.67 3.43
N PRO A 129 19.10 0.52 3.07
CA PRO A 129 19.56 -0.62 2.26
C PRO A 129 19.36 -1.99 2.93
N ASP A 130 19.38 -2.04 4.25
CA ASP A 130 19.26 -3.27 5.03
C ASP A 130 17.81 -3.67 5.32
N ARG A 131 16.84 -2.84 4.94
CA ARG A 131 15.41 -3.12 5.16
C ARG A 131 14.76 -3.69 3.91
N ARG A 132 13.85 -4.62 4.12
CA ARG A 132 13.06 -5.17 3.01
C ARG A 132 12.03 -4.16 2.55
N VAL A 133 12.04 -3.83 1.26
CA VAL A 133 11.08 -2.94 0.60
C VAL A 133 10.09 -3.78 -0.18
N ILE A 134 8.80 -3.56 0.05
CA ILE A 134 7.69 -4.23 -0.63
C ILE A 134 6.87 -3.18 -1.36
N VAL A 135 6.75 -3.36 -2.68
CA VAL A 135 6.00 -2.46 -3.56
C VAL A 135 4.72 -3.14 -4.02
N LEU A 136 3.61 -2.48 -3.81
CA LEU A 136 2.30 -2.86 -4.28
C LEU A 136 1.85 -1.84 -5.32
N THR A 137 1.77 -2.22 -6.58
CA THR A 137 1.42 -1.29 -7.66
C THR A 137 0.46 -1.95 -8.64
N GLY A 138 -0.45 -1.16 -9.21
CA GLY A 138 -1.28 -1.60 -10.32
C GLY A 138 -0.51 -1.59 -11.64
N ASP A 139 -0.96 -2.37 -12.61
CA ASP A 139 -0.40 -2.43 -13.95
C ASP A 139 -0.38 -1.05 -14.63
N GLY A 140 -1.49 -0.30 -14.57
CA GLY A 140 -1.56 1.03 -15.15
C GLY A 140 -0.65 2.05 -14.44
N ALA A 141 -0.51 1.94 -13.12
CA ALA A 141 0.38 2.80 -12.35
C ALA A 141 1.85 2.50 -12.64
N ALA A 142 2.21 1.22 -12.69
CA ALA A 142 3.57 0.79 -12.97
C ALA A 142 4.07 1.23 -14.36
N GLN A 143 3.18 1.30 -15.37
CA GLN A 143 3.56 1.76 -16.72
C GLN A 143 4.09 3.20 -16.76
N LEU A 144 3.76 4.04 -15.78
CA LEU A 144 4.19 5.44 -15.76
C LEU A 144 5.66 5.62 -15.38
N THR A 145 6.20 4.73 -14.53
CA THR A 145 7.55 4.88 -13.96
C THR A 145 8.33 3.57 -13.95
N ILE A 146 8.00 2.65 -14.85
CA ILE A 146 8.61 1.32 -14.94
C ILE A 146 10.13 1.36 -15.10
N GLN A 147 10.67 2.40 -15.72
CA GLN A 147 12.11 2.60 -15.93
C GLN A 147 12.89 2.64 -14.59
N GLU A 148 12.24 2.93 -13.48
CA GLU A 148 12.90 2.91 -12.17
C GLU A 148 13.33 1.51 -11.73
N MET A 149 12.74 0.45 -12.27
CA MET A 149 13.28 -0.90 -12.10
C MET A 149 14.69 -1.03 -12.69
N GLY A 150 14.96 -0.34 -13.81
CA GLY A 150 16.30 -0.29 -14.38
C GLY A 150 17.31 0.39 -13.44
N SER A 151 16.91 1.46 -12.76
CA SER A 151 17.72 2.11 -11.72
C SER A 151 17.98 1.19 -10.53
N MET A 152 16.96 0.46 -10.06
CA MET A 152 17.11 -0.52 -8.98
C MET A 152 18.07 -1.65 -9.36
N LEU A 153 17.93 -2.20 -10.56
CA LEU A 153 18.83 -3.25 -11.08
C LEU A 153 20.27 -2.77 -11.19
N ARG A 154 20.49 -1.54 -11.68
CA ARG A 154 21.83 -0.93 -11.77
C ARG A 154 22.49 -0.81 -10.40
N ASP A 155 21.73 -0.41 -9.40
CA ASP A 155 22.23 -0.16 -8.05
C ASP A 155 22.15 -1.39 -7.14
N ASN A 156 21.87 -2.56 -7.73
CA ASN A 156 21.75 -3.85 -7.04
C ASN A 156 20.77 -3.80 -5.85
N GLN A 157 19.67 -3.11 -6.02
CA GLN A 157 18.57 -3.09 -5.04
C GLN A 157 17.65 -4.31 -5.23
N HIS A 158 17.07 -4.81 -4.15
CA HIS A 158 16.29 -6.04 -4.13
C HIS A 158 14.87 -5.85 -3.54
N PRO A 159 14.06 -4.90 -4.02
CA PRO A 159 12.69 -4.77 -3.56
C PRO A 159 11.84 -5.97 -4.04
N VAL A 160 10.85 -6.32 -3.26
CA VAL A 160 9.78 -7.25 -3.68
C VAL A 160 8.70 -6.42 -4.36
N ILE A 161 8.50 -6.60 -5.66
CA ILE A 161 7.54 -5.83 -6.44
C ILE A 161 6.36 -6.72 -6.83
N LEU A 162 5.16 -6.38 -6.34
CA LEU A 162 3.91 -7.06 -6.61
C LEU A 162 3.06 -6.19 -7.55
N VAL A 163 3.00 -6.58 -8.82
CA VAL A 163 2.18 -5.90 -9.83
C VAL A 163 0.80 -6.54 -9.87
N LEU A 164 -0.21 -5.79 -9.45
CA LEU A 164 -1.62 -6.17 -9.54
C LEU A 164 -2.10 -5.95 -10.98
N ASN A 165 -1.97 -7.00 -11.79
CA ASN A 165 -2.32 -6.96 -13.21
C ASN A 165 -3.81 -7.25 -13.40
N ASN A 166 -4.62 -6.22 -13.31
CA ASN A 166 -6.08 -6.27 -13.50
C ASN A 166 -6.53 -5.61 -14.81
N GLU A 167 -5.60 -5.48 -15.76
CA GLU A 167 -5.84 -5.06 -17.14
C GLU A 167 -6.41 -3.64 -17.27
N GLY A 168 -5.89 -2.72 -16.46
CA GLY A 168 -6.18 -1.29 -16.57
C GLY A 168 -6.67 -0.60 -15.30
N TYR A 169 -7.31 0.54 -15.48
CA TYR A 169 -7.71 1.43 -14.39
C TYR A 169 -9.03 0.97 -13.74
N THR A 170 -8.96 -0.08 -12.92
CA THR A 170 -10.14 -0.74 -12.33
C THR A 170 -10.94 0.17 -11.40
N VAL A 171 -10.28 1.07 -10.66
CA VAL A 171 -10.96 2.05 -9.80
C VAL A 171 -11.77 3.04 -10.67
N GLU A 172 -11.19 3.52 -11.76
CA GLU A 172 -11.87 4.41 -12.70
C GLU A 172 -13.05 3.71 -13.39
N ARG A 173 -12.90 2.42 -13.71
CA ARG A 173 -14.02 1.63 -14.23
C ARG A 173 -15.19 1.55 -13.25
N ALA A 174 -14.90 1.43 -11.95
CA ALA A 174 -15.92 1.39 -10.91
C ALA A 174 -16.63 2.74 -10.72
N ILE A 175 -15.93 3.86 -10.94
CA ILE A 175 -16.45 5.22 -10.72
C ILE A 175 -17.14 5.76 -11.97
N HIS A 176 -16.50 5.62 -13.14
CA HIS A 176 -16.90 6.31 -14.37
C HIS A 176 -17.49 5.40 -15.45
N GLY A 177 -17.60 4.11 -15.18
CA GLY A 177 -18.17 3.12 -16.09
C GLY A 177 -17.16 2.13 -16.66
N ALA A 178 -17.57 0.88 -16.71
CA ALA A 178 -16.70 -0.26 -17.03
C ALA A 178 -16.20 -0.29 -18.48
N THR A 179 -16.92 0.34 -19.40
CA THR A 179 -16.70 0.24 -20.86
C THR A 179 -15.94 1.41 -21.47
N GLN A 180 -15.48 2.34 -20.64
CA GLN A 180 -14.75 3.51 -21.14
C GLN A 180 -13.34 3.11 -21.59
N ARG A 181 -13.06 3.34 -22.87
CA ARG A 181 -11.79 2.93 -23.50
C ARG A 181 -10.55 3.58 -22.86
N TYR A 182 -10.65 4.74 -22.26
CA TYR A 182 -9.52 5.39 -21.59
C TYR A 182 -9.07 4.66 -20.32
N ASN A 183 -9.87 3.70 -19.84
CA ASN A 183 -9.50 2.83 -18.72
C ASN A 183 -8.70 1.59 -19.17
N ASP A 184 -8.63 1.35 -20.47
CA ASP A 184 -7.87 0.25 -21.04
C ASP A 184 -6.42 0.70 -21.25
N ILE A 185 -5.49 -0.21 -20.96
CA ILE A 185 -4.06 0.02 -21.14
C ILE A 185 -3.46 -1.05 -22.02
N ALA A 186 -2.25 -0.84 -22.53
CA ALA A 186 -1.50 -1.87 -23.23
C ALA A 186 -1.14 -2.99 -22.25
N LEU A 187 -1.44 -4.22 -22.64
CA LEU A 187 -1.08 -5.40 -21.86
C LEU A 187 0.41 -5.70 -22.05
N TRP A 188 1.18 -5.61 -20.97
CA TRP A 188 2.62 -5.84 -21.01
C TRP A 188 2.98 -7.25 -20.53
N ASN A 189 4.10 -7.76 -21.05
CA ASN A 189 4.69 -8.98 -20.54
C ASN A 189 5.57 -8.69 -19.30
N TRP A 190 4.92 -8.57 -18.15
CA TRP A 190 5.51 -8.10 -16.91
C TRP A 190 6.74 -8.89 -16.46
N THR A 191 6.77 -10.21 -16.69
CA THR A 191 7.90 -11.05 -16.30
C THR A 191 9.14 -10.84 -17.15
N GLN A 192 9.01 -10.17 -18.30
CA GLN A 192 10.14 -9.85 -19.20
C GLN A 192 10.68 -8.42 -18.98
N ILE A 193 9.96 -7.58 -18.28
CA ILE A 193 10.32 -6.17 -18.08
C ILE A 193 11.70 -5.99 -17.44
N PRO A 194 12.06 -6.65 -16.33
CA PRO A 194 13.38 -6.47 -15.74
C PRO A 194 14.52 -6.83 -16.71
N HIS A 195 14.35 -7.88 -17.50
CA HIS A 195 15.34 -8.32 -18.49
C HIS A 195 15.44 -7.37 -19.68
N ALA A 196 14.35 -6.66 -20.03
CA ALA A 196 14.36 -5.63 -21.06
C ALA A 196 15.04 -4.34 -20.59
N LEU A 197 14.99 -4.05 -19.28
CA LEU A 197 15.57 -2.84 -18.69
C LEU A 197 17.06 -2.97 -18.35
N SER A 198 17.54 -4.19 -18.20
CA SER A 198 18.97 -4.44 -17.88
C SER A 198 19.48 -5.70 -18.58
N GLN A 199 20.64 -5.59 -19.24
CA GLN A 199 21.29 -6.72 -19.92
C GLN A 199 21.72 -7.83 -18.96
N ASN A 200 22.00 -7.48 -17.71
CA ASN A 200 22.49 -8.39 -16.68
C ASN A 200 21.49 -8.48 -15.52
N ALA A 201 20.19 -8.33 -15.80
CA ALA A 201 19.16 -8.36 -14.77
C ALA A 201 19.20 -9.69 -14.00
N GLN A 202 19.42 -9.60 -12.70
CA GLN A 202 19.26 -10.70 -11.76
C GLN A 202 17.93 -10.51 -11.04
N ALA A 203 16.84 -10.77 -11.75
CA ALA A 203 15.49 -10.65 -11.23
C ALA A 203 14.77 -12.00 -11.37
N GLU A 204 14.20 -12.45 -10.28
CA GLU A 204 13.28 -13.58 -10.28
C GLU A 204 11.87 -13.07 -10.53
N CYS A 205 11.19 -13.63 -11.53
CA CYS A 205 9.88 -13.14 -11.97
C CYS A 205 8.88 -14.29 -12.03
N TRP A 206 7.73 -14.10 -11.40
CA TRP A 206 6.64 -15.08 -11.39
C TRP A 206 5.36 -14.46 -11.92
N ARG A 207 4.59 -15.26 -12.65
CA ARG A 207 3.20 -14.96 -12.96
C ARG A 207 2.32 -15.84 -12.08
N VAL A 208 1.50 -15.21 -11.27
CA VAL A 208 0.61 -15.85 -10.30
C VAL A 208 -0.83 -15.63 -10.72
N SER A 209 -1.55 -16.70 -10.98
CA SER A 209 -2.98 -16.70 -11.36
C SER A 209 -3.83 -17.57 -10.42
N GLU A 210 -3.19 -18.39 -9.60
CA GLU A 210 -3.83 -19.26 -8.63
C GLU A 210 -3.27 -18.99 -7.24
N THR A 211 -4.09 -19.18 -6.22
CA THR A 211 -3.70 -18.88 -4.83
C THR A 211 -2.50 -19.71 -4.36
N VAL A 212 -2.45 -20.98 -4.75
CA VAL A 212 -1.34 -21.88 -4.40
C VAL A 212 0.01 -21.41 -4.96
N GLN A 213 0.02 -20.79 -6.14
CA GLN A 213 1.23 -20.26 -6.77
C GLN A 213 1.79 -19.04 -6.02
N LEU A 214 0.97 -18.34 -5.25
CA LEU A 214 1.42 -17.20 -4.47
C LEU A 214 2.34 -17.61 -3.32
N ALA A 215 2.26 -18.83 -2.87
CA ALA A 215 3.08 -19.35 -1.78
C ALA A 215 4.57 -19.42 -2.15
N GLU A 216 4.92 -19.79 -3.38
CA GLU A 216 6.32 -19.89 -3.81
C GLU A 216 7.06 -18.55 -3.76
N PRO A 217 6.64 -17.47 -4.45
CA PRO A 217 7.30 -16.17 -4.37
C PRO A 217 7.18 -15.51 -2.99
N VAL A 218 6.10 -15.78 -2.26
CA VAL A 218 5.86 -15.19 -0.94
C VAL A 218 6.66 -15.90 0.16
N TYR A 219 6.77 -17.22 0.13
CA TYR A 219 7.44 -18.01 1.17
C TYR A 219 8.79 -18.58 0.72
N GLY A 220 9.00 -18.79 -0.59
CA GLY A 220 10.24 -19.35 -1.15
C GLY A 220 11.40 -18.34 -1.22
N GLY A 221 11.14 -17.06 -1.16
CA GLY A 221 12.14 -15.99 -1.21
C GLY A 221 13.04 -15.87 0.04
N SER A 222 13.00 -16.85 0.95
CA SER A 222 13.93 -16.95 2.07
C SER A 222 15.34 -17.38 1.65
N GLY A 223 15.59 -17.63 0.36
CA GLY A 223 16.87 -18.06 -0.19
C GLY A 223 17.83 -16.94 -0.59
N CYS A 224 17.40 -15.70 -0.69
CA CYS A 224 18.26 -14.58 -1.12
C CYS A 224 18.86 -13.75 0.04
N ALA A 225 18.98 -14.35 1.22
CA ALA A 225 19.76 -13.80 2.32
C ALA A 225 20.98 -14.69 2.59
N ARG A 226 21.85 -14.86 1.61
CA ARG A 226 23.24 -15.33 1.83
C ARG A 226 24.15 -14.67 0.80
N HIS A 227 24.74 -13.61 1.19
CA HIS A 227 26.14 -13.17 1.16
C HIS A 227 26.20 -11.67 1.28
#